data_840b94003330fa0fc103d150bd87ef20
#
_entry.id   840b94003330fa0fc103d150bd87ef20
#
_cell.length_a   1.000
_cell.length_b   1.000
_cell.length_c   1.000
_cell.angle_alpha   90.00
_cell.angle_beta   90.00
_cell.angle_gamma   90.00
#
_symmetry.space_group_name_H-M   'P 1'
#
loop_
_entity.id
_entity.type
_entity.pdbx_description
1 polymer ?
#
loop_
_entity_poly.entity_id
_entity_poly.type
_entity_poly.pdbx_seq_one_letter_code
_entity_poly.pdbx_strand_id
1 'polypeptide(L)'
;YLFNFNKKLNLSSYYPKRKTNLLPKFLNCDEIKALLEGCKNLKHLCILKLMYGCGLRISETINLQPSDINFEAMQLTIRAINTSNTRTVPVPKSLLISLNEYLLVYGPKTFLFKGQNTPQYSSKSIQNFIKRYAQKNRINKKITPYMLRHSYATHQLQRGMNIKLLQELIGHLNIKTTERYSHITNISTASISNPLDQL
;
A
#
# COMPACT_ATOMS: atom_id res chain seq x y z
N TYR A 1 0.11 63.42 -13.50
CA TYR A 1 0.92 62.30 -12.94
C TYR A 1 0.67 61.08 -13.82
N LEU A 2 1.62 60.77 -14.76
CA LEU A 2 1.58 59.56 -15.59
C LEU A 2 2.33 58.45 -14.85
N PHE A 3 1.61 57.45 -14.39
CA PHE A 3 2.19 56.25 -13.80
C PHE A 3 2.81 55.39 -14.91
N ASN A 4 4.12 55.16 -14.81
CA ASN A 4 4.89 54.32 -15.70
C ASN A 4 4.68 52.83 -15.33
N PHE A 5 3.74 52.15 -15.99
CA PHE A 5 3.38 50.72 -15.74
C PHE A 5 4.26 49.73 -16.51
N ASN A 6 5.56 49.99 -16.67
CA ASN A 6 6.44 49.13 -17.42
C ASN A 6 7.37 48.25 -16.53
N LYS A 7 7.02 47.98 -15.26
CA LYS A 7 7.67 46.94 -14.49
C LYS A 7 6.91 45.62 -14.65
N LYS A 8 7.45 44.69 -15.46
CA LYS A 8 6.98 43.29 -15.47
C LYS A 8 7.09 42.73 -14.04
N LEU A 9 5.97 42.68 -13.35
CA LEU A 9 5.89 42.00 -12.04
C LEU A 9 6.22 40.52 -12.24
N ASN A 10 7.34 40.08 -11.69
CA ASN A 10 7.71 38.67 -11.68
C ASN A 10 6.89 37.96 -10.61
N LEU A 11 5.72 37.43 -10.98
CA LEU A 11 4.80 36.74 -10.10
C LEU A 11 5.19 35.27 -9.88
N SER A 12 6.32 34.81 -10.42
CA SER A 12 6.75 33.41 -10.33
C SER A 12 6.94 32.91 -8.88
N SER A 13 7.20 33.81 -7.93
CA SER A 13 7.30 33.50 -6.49
C SER A 13 5.95 33.28 -5.80
N TYR A 14 4.86 33.80 -6.36
CA TYR A 14 3.50 33.66 -5.81
C TYR A 14 2.74 32.46 -6.36
N TYR A 15 3.19 31.85 -7.46
CA TYR A 15 2.60 30.62 -7.96
C TYR A 15 3.27 29.45 -7.28
N PRO A 16 2.50 28.57 -6.59
CA PRO A 16 3.08 27.35 -6.05
C PRO A 16 3.71 26.57 -7.21
N LYS A 17 5.02 26.29 -7.10
CA LYS A 17 5.73 25.47 -8.09
C LYS A 17 4.89 24.23 -8.34
N ARG A 18 4.43 23.99 -9.59
CA ARG A 18 3.73 22.76 -9.96
C ARG A 18 4.60 21.62 -9.49
N LYS A 19 4.12 20.85 -8.50
CA LYS A 19 4.77 19.60 -8.11
C LYS A 19 4.80 18.77 -9.39
N THR A 20 6.00 18.56 -9.92
CA THR A 20 6.20 17.62 -11.02
C THR A 20 5.54 16.31 -10.58
N ASN A 21 4.60 15.79 -11.37
CA ASN A 21 3.96 14.51 -11.14
C ASN A 21 5.00 13.40 -11.39
N LEU A 22 5.99 13.32 -10.49
CA LEU A 22 6.90 12.18 -10.48
C LEU A 22 6.05 10.95 -10.19
N LEU A 23 6.09 10.00 -11.11
CA LEU A 23 5.44 8.70 -10.91
C LEU A 23 5.89 8.15 -9.55
N PRO A 24 4.95 7.69 -8.73
CA PRO A 24 5.32 7.16 -7.42
C PRO A 24 6.28 6.00 -7.59
N LYS A 25 7.43 6.06 -6.91
CA LYS A 25 8.41 4.98 -6.91
C LYS A 25 7.79 3.74 -6.28
N PHE A 26 7.84 2.62 -6.98
CA PHE A 26 7.37 1.32 -6.49
C PHE A 26 8.49 0.27 -6.55
N LEU A 27 8.31 -0.83 -5.85
CA LEU A 27 9.17 -1.99 -5.88
C LEU A 27 8.68 -2.95 -6.98
N ASN A 28 9.59 -3.50 -7.77
CA ASN A 28 9.25 -4.57 -8.70
C ASN A 28 9.02 -5.91 -7.95
N CYS A 29 8.59 -6.95 -8.68
CA CYS A 29 8.27 -8.24 -8.07
C CYS A 29 9.49 -8.89 -7.40
N ASP A 30 10.68 -8.77 -8.00
CA ASP A 30 11.92 -9.37 -7.47
C ASP A 30 12.36 -8.66 -6.17
N GLU A 31 12.23 -7.33 -6.11
CA GLU A 31 12.52 -6.55 -4.90
C GLU A 31 11.55 -6.89 -3.76
N ILE A 32 10.26 -7.09 -4.08
CA ILE A 32 9.26 -7.56 -3.11
C ILE A 32 9.60 -8.96 -2.63
N LYS A 33 9.92 -9.89 -3.54
CA LYS A 33 10.32 -11.26 -3.21
C LYS A 33 11.54 -11.25 -2.30
N ALA A 34 12.60 -10.54 -2.66
CA ALA A 34 13.81 -10.41 -1.84
C ALA A 34 13.52 -9.84 -0.44
N LEU A 35 12.64 -8.83 -0.35
CA LEU A 35 12.25 -8.23 0.93
C LEU A 35 11.52 -9.22 1.83
N LEU A 36 10.60 -10.02 1.28
CA LEU A 36 9.82 -11.01 2.03
C LEU A 36 10.67 -12.22 2.45
N GLU A 37 11.47 -12.77 1.55
CA GLU A 37 12.34 -13.92 1.82
C GLU A 37 13.47 -13.58 2.81
N GLY A 38 13.99 -12.35 2.74
CA GLY A 38 14.99 -11.83 3.66
C GLY A 38 14.45 -11.57 5.08
N CYS A 39 13.12 -11.57 5.27
CA CYS A 39 12.47 -11.29 6.54
C CYS A 39 12.26 -12.57 7.36
N LYS A 40 13.16 -12.86 8.31
CA LYS A 40 13.08 -14.06 9.17
C LYS A 40 12.15 -13.91 10.38
N ASN A 41 11.76 -12.69 10.74
CA ASN A 41 10.87 -12.45 11.88
C ASN A 41 9.41 -12.56 11.43
N LEU A 42 8.66 -13.51 12.00
CA LEU A 42 7.28 -13.82 11.62
C LEU A 42 6.34 -12.60 11.74
N LYS A 43 6.46 -11.81 12.84
CA LYS A 43 5.70 -10.57 13.02
C LYS A 43 5.95 -9.59 11.87
N HIS A 44 7.21 -9.33 11.56
CA HIS A 44 7.59 -8.40 10.49
C HIS A 44 7.14 -8.93 9.12
N LEU A 45 7.24 -10.22 8.89
CA LEU A 45 6.77 -10.87 7.65
C LEU A 45 5.26 -10.69 7.46
N CYS A 46 4.47 -10.93 8.50
CA CYS A 46 3.01 -10.68 8.46
C CYS A 46 2.70 -9.22 8.15
N ILE A 47 3.40 -8.27 8.79
CA ILE A 47 3.22 -6.83 8.53
C ILE A 47 3.55 -6.50 7.07
N LEU A 48 4.68 -6.97 6.54
CA LEU A 48 5.07 -6.76 5.14
C LEU A 48 4.04 -7.35 4.17
N LYS A 49 3.59 -8.59 4.42
CA LYS A 49 2.58 -9.27 3.61
C LYS A 49 1.23 -8.54 3.64
N LEU A 50 0.79 -8.00 4.79
CA LEU A 50 -0.43 -7.19 4.90
C LEU A 50 -0.32 -5.90 4.10
N MET A 51 0.78 -5.18 4.22
CA MET A 51 0.96 -3.91 3.53
C MET A 51 1.09 -4.08 2.01
N TYR A 52 1.73 -5.15 1.55
CA TYR A 52 1.86 -5.43 0.12
C TYR A 52 0.71 -6.29 -0.41
N GLY A 53 0.28 -7.33 0.27
CA GLY A 53 -0.73 -8.27 -0.23
C GLY A 53 -2.17 -7.77 -0.14
N CYS A 54 -2.46 -6.88 0.83
CA CYS A 54 -3.77 -6.27 1.03
C CYS A 54 -3.76 -4.74 0.85
N GLY A 55 -2.62 -4.15 0.52
CA GLY A 55 -2.49 -2.73 0.29
C GLY A 55 -2.77 -1.84 1.51
N LEU A 56 -2.54 -2.32 2.73
CA LEU A 56 -2.87 -1.58 3.95
C LEU A 56 -1.99 -0.35 4.16
N ARG A 57 -2.58 0.69 4.77
CA ARG A 57 -1.82 1.81 5.36
C ARG A 57 -1.12 1.34 6.65
N ILE A 58 -0.03 2.00 7.01
CA ILE A 58 0.67 1.73 8.27
C ILE A 58 -0.27 1.87 9.49
N SER A 59 -1.09 2.91 9.51
CA SER A 59 -2.08 3.14 10.57
C SER A 59 -3.14 2.03 10.63
N GLU A 60 -3.62 1.55 9.49
CA GLU A 60 -4.54 0.42 9.41
C GLU A 60 -3.89 -0.84 9.96
N THR A 61 -2.64 -1.13 9.55
CA THR A 61 -1.91 -2.32 9.98
C THR A 61 -1.68 -2.38 11.49
N ILE A 62 -1.32 -1.26 12.12
CA ILE A 62 -1.07 -1.24 13.58
C ILE A 62 -2.34 -1.30 14.41
N ASN A 63 -3.49 -0.90 13.85
CA ASN A 63 -4.79 -0.93 14.53
C ASN A 63 -5.57 -2.24 14.31
N LEU A 64 -5.05 -3.18 13.51
CA LEU A 64 -5.69 -4.48 13.32
C LEU A 64 -5.85 -5.24 14.64
N GLN A 65 -6.97 -5.91 14.77
CA GLN A 65 -7.29 -6.82 15.85
C GLN A 65 -7.35 -8.26 15.31
N PRO A 66 -7.12 -9.29 16.13
CA PRO A 66 -7.30 -10.69 15.70
C PRO A 66 -8.70 -10.97 15.13
N SER A 67 -9.73 -10.35 15.71
CA SER A 67 -11.13 -10.46 15.29
C SER A 67 -11.44 -9.85 13.92
N ASP A 68 -10.51 -9.07 13.33
CA ASP A 68 -10.68 -8.50 12.00
C ASP A 68 -10.40 -9.52 10.89
N ILE A 69 -9.82 -10.68 11.24
CA ILE A 69 -9.45 -11.73 10.28
C ILE A 69 -10.53 -12.79 10.23
N ASN A 70 -11.16 -12.94 9.07
CA ASN A 70 -12.03 -14.07 8.78
C ASN A 70 -11.27 -15.11 7.95
N PHE A 71 -10.88 -16.20 8.58
CA PHE A 71 -10.10 -17.28 7.93
C PHE A 71 -10.94 -18.09 6.95
N GLU A 72 -12.22 -18.32 7.24
CA GLU A 72 -13.13 -19.10 6.39
C GLU A 72 -13.45 -18.33 5.09
N ALA A 73 -13.83 -17.05 5.22
CA ALA A 73 -14.11 -16.20 4.07
C ALA A 73 -12.83 -15.69 3.38
N MET A 74 -11.65 -15.95 3.95
CA MET A 74 -10.36 -15.39 3.48
C MET A 74 -10.40 -13.86 3.33
N GLN A 75 -10.94 -13.18 4.33
CA GLN A 75 -11.18 -11.74 4.31
C GLN A 75 -10.61 -11.04 5.54
N LEU A 76 -10.27 -9.78 5.38
CA LEU A 76 -9.82 -8.88 6.44
C LEU A 76 -10.70 -7.64 6.48
N THR A 77 -11.27 -7.36 7.63
CA THR A 77 -12.06 -6.16 7.89
C THR A 77 -11.14 -5.03 8.33
N ILE A 78 -11.17 -3.90 7.62
CA ILE A 78 -10.36 -2.72 7.90
C ILE A 78 -11.27 -1.60 8.39
N ARG A 79 -11.16 -1.28 9.67
CA ARG A 79 -11.90 -0.17 10.29
C ARG A 79 -11.19 1.14 10.01
N ALA A 80 -11.91 2.14 9.53
CA ALA A 80 -11.36 3.46 9.35
C ALA A 80 -11.24 4.19 10.71
N ILE A 81 -10.09 4.80 10.97
CA ILE A 81 -9.80 5.46 12.25
C ILE A 81 -10.61 6.75 12.40
N ASN A 82 -10.90 7.46 11.30
CA ASN A 82 -11.49 8.80 11.29
C ASN A 82 -12.80 8.91 10.49
N THR A 83 -13.33 7.82 9.98
CA THR A 83 -14.57 7.80 9.21
C THR A 83 -15.32 6.49 9.48
N SER A 84 -16.64 6.49 9.33
CA SER A 84 -17.48 5.29 9.46
C SER A 84 -17.26 4.24 8.35
N ASN A 85 -16.33 4.45 7.44
CA ASN A 85 -16.11 3.58 6.29
C ASN A 85 -15.22 2.38 6.65
N THR A 86 -15.86 1.32 7.08
CA THR A 86 -15.27 -0.01 7.15
C THR A 86 -15.25 -0.62 5.74
N ARG A 87 -14.14 -1.26 5.38
CA ARG A 87 -14.04 -2.02 4.14
C ARG A 87 -13.49 -3.42 4.40
N THR A 88 -13.85 -4.35 3.53
CA THR A 88 -13.33 -5.71 3.56
C THR A 88 -12.41 -5.92 2.36
N VAL A 89 -11.27 -6.57 2.60
CA VAL A 89 -10.30 -6.90 1.56
C VAL A 89 -10.02 -8.39 1.54
N PRO A 90 -9.81 -9.00 0.36
CA PRO A 90 -9.42 -10.39 0.27
C PRO A 90 -8.00 -10.60 0.80
N VAL A 91 -7.78 -11.71 1.46
CA VAL A 91 -6.49 -12.10 2.04
C VAL A 91 -5.91 -13.29 1.26
N PRO A 92 -4.70 -13.17 0.70
CA PRO A 92 -4.06 -14.31 0.02
C PRO A 92 -3.81 -15.49 0.96
N LYS A 93 -3.96 -16.74 0.47
CA LYS A 93 -3.72 -17.97 1.26
C LYS A 93 -2.36 -17.96 1.95
N SER A 94 -1.30 -17.54 1.27
CA SER A 94 0.07 -17.47 1.84
C SER A 94 0.19 -16.47 3.00
N LEU A 95 -0.66 -15.46 3.06
CA LEU A 95 -0.73 -14.52 4.18
C LEU A 95 -1.55 -15.12 5.33
N LEU A 96 -2.68 -15.79 5.04
CA LEU A 96 -3.48 -16.48 6.05
C LEU A 96 -2.67 -17.53 6.81
N ILE A 97 -1.86 -18.32 6.10
CA ILE A 97 -0.95 -19.30 6.73
C ILE A 97 0.00 -18.58 7.71
N SER A 98 0.64 -17.50 7.26
CA SER A 98 1.55 -16.73 8.12
C SER A 98 0.84 -16.08 9.31
N LEU A 99 -0.39 -15.59 9.11
CA LEU A 99 -1.20 -15.00 10.19
C LEU A 99 -1.64 -16.06 11.20
N ASN A 100 -2.06 -17.24 10.75
CA ASN A 100 -2.42 -18.35 11.63
C ASN A 100 -1.23 -18.80 12.49
N GLU A 101 -0.06 -18.99 11.89
CA GLU A 101 1.18 -19.28 12.61
C GLU A 101 1.50 -18.17 13.62
N TYR A 102 1.36 -16.91 13.22
CA TYR A 102 1.59 -15.76 14.09
C TYR A 102 0.64 -15.76 15.29
N LEU A 103 -0.66 -16.03 15.08
CA LEU A 103 -1.66 -16.10 16.16
C LEU A 103 -1.34 -17.21 17.15
N LEU A 104 -0.93 -18.39 16.67
CA LEU A 104 -0.55 -19.52 17.52
C LEU A 104 0.69 -19.22 18.37
N VAL A 105 1.72 -18.58 17.77
CA VAL A 105 2.98 -18.29 18.46
C VAL A 105 2.87 -17.14 19.46
N TYR A 106 2.14 -16.06 19.10
CA TYR A 106 2.15 -14.81 19.87
C TYR A 106 0.88 -14.56 20.69
N GLY A 107 -0.24 -15.24 20.42
CA GLY A 107 -1.51 -15.14 21.14
C GLY A 107 -2.00 -13.70 21.37
N PRO A 108 -2.05 -12.84 20.35
CA PRO A 108 -2.43 -11.44 20.55
C PRO A 108 -3.90 -11.33 21.00
N LYS A 109 -4.19 -10.44 21.99
CA LYS A 109 -5.54 -10.29 22.55
C LYS A 109 -6.27 -9.06 22.02
N THR A 110 -5.63 -7.89 22.05
CA THR A 110 -6.26 -6.61 21.70
C THR A 110 -5.89 -6.16 20.30
N PHE A 111 -4.60 -5.90 20.07
CA PHE A 111 -4.07 -5.56 18.75
C PHE A 111 -3.35 -6.75 18.16
N LEU A 112 -3.50 -6.95 16.85
CA LEU A 112 -2.85 -8.05 16.15
C LEU A 112 -1.32 -8.00 16.35
N PHE A 113 -0.72 -6.82 16.28
CA PHE A 113 0.71 -6.63 16.46
C PHE A 113 1.03 -5.86 17.76
N LYS A 114 1.55 -6.58 18.75
CA LYS A 114 1.98 -6.00 20.02
C LYS A 114 3.39 -5.44 19.93
N GLY A 115 3.63 -4.28 20.56
CA GLY A 115 4.95 -3.72 20.79
C GLY A 115 5.71 -4.50 21.87
N GLN A 116 6.94 -4.10 22.16
CA GLN A 116 7.75 -4.73 23.20
C GLN A 116 7.20 -4.39 24.59
N ASN A 117 6.94 -3.11 24.86
CA ASN A 117 6.43 -2.61 26.15
C ASN A 117 5.11 -1.84 25.99
N THR A 118 4.44 -2.00 24.85
CA THR A 118 3.18 -1.32 24.54
C THR A 118 2.19 -2.31 23.95
N PRO A 119 0.87 -2.11 24.21
CA PRO A 119 -0.14 -3.02 23.65
C PRO A 119 -0.18 -3.03 22.13
N GLN A 120 0.29 -1.96 21.48
CA GLN A 120 0.24 -1.75 20.05
C GLN A 120 1.65 -1.58 19.47
N TYR A 121 1.89 -2.10 18.27
CA TYR A 121 3.15 -1.92 17.56
C TYR A 121 3.26 -0.51 16.99
N SER A 122 4.46 0.10 17.04
CA SER A 122 4.63 1.49 16.63
C SER A 122 4.89 1.63 15.12
N SER A 123 4.35 2.71 14.53
CA SER A 123 4.64 3.09 13.13
C SER A 123 6.14 3.28 12.89
N LYS A 124 6.86 3.82 13.88
CA LYS A 124 8.31 4.03 13.80
C LYS A 124 9.07 2.71 13.72
N SER A 125 8.65 1.71 14.51
CA SER A 125 9.24 0.37 14.46
C SER A 125 9.05 -0.27 13.09
N ILE A 126 7.86 -0.13 12.47
CA ILE A 126 7.59 -0.62 11.11
C ILE A 126 8.53 0.06 10.10
N GLN A 127 8.64 1.37 10.13
CA GLN A 127 9.54 2.12 9.22
C GLN A 127 11.01 1.69 9.39
N ASN A 128 11.44 1.50 10.63
CA ASN A 128 12.81 1.13 10.94
C ASN A 128 13.15 -0.29 10.45
N PHE A 129 12.28 -1.28 10.69
CA PHE A 129 12.57 -2.64 10.24
C PHE A 129 12.50 -2.77 8.72
N ILE A 130 11.55 -2.10 8.05
CA ILE A 130 11.48 -2.07 6.58
C ILE A 130 12.78 -1.55 5.98
N LYS A 131 13.29 -0.42 6.51
CA LYS A 131 14.57 0.16 6.09
C LYS A 131 15.72 -0.82 6.28
N ARG A 132 15.80 -1.48 7.45
CA ARG A 132 16.84 -2.46 7.78
C ARG A 132 16.80 -3.68 6.84
N TYR A 133 15.60 -4.23 6.56
CA TYR A 133 15.48 -5.35 5.62
C TYR A 133 15.81 -4.94 4.19
N ALA A 134 15.45 -3.73 3.77
CA ALA A 134 15.83 -3.21 2.46
C ALA A 134 17.36 -3.16 2.30
N GLN A 135 18.05 -2.62 3.29
CA GLN A 135 19.51 -2.56 3.31
C GLN A 135 20.15 -3.95 3.29
N LYS A 136 19.66 -4.85 4.16
CA LYS A 136 20.17 -6.23 4.24
C LYS A 136 20.04 -6.99 2.93
N ASN A 137 18.96 -6.75 2.19
CA ASN A 137 18.68 -7.41 0.91
C ASN A 137 19.19 -6.60 -0.31
N ARG A 138 20.08 -5.63 -0.09
CA ARG A 138 20.73 -4.83 -1.15
C ARG A 138 19.73 -4.12 -2.09
N ILE A 139 18.57 -3.73 -1.58
CA ILE A 139 17.58 -2.98 -2.36
C ILE A 139 17.98 -1.50 -2.35
N ASN A 140 18.46 -0.99 -3.47
CA ASN A 140 18.98 0.39 -3.62
C ASN A 140 17.88 1.46 -3.68
N LYS A 141 16.72 1.21 -3.06
CA LYS A 141 15.62 2.17 -2.98
C LYS A 141 15.34 2.51 -1.52
N LYS A 142 15.01 3.78 -1.26
CA LYS A 142 14.52 4.19 0.07
C LYS A 142 13.09 3.66 0.25
N ILE A 143 12.97 2.43 0.77
CA ILE A 143 11.67 1.79 0.96
C ILE A 143 10.93 2.44 2.13
N THR A 144 9.64 2.70 1.89
CA THR A 144 8.70 3.20 2.90
C THR A 144 7.46 2.30 2.96
N PRO A 145 6.72 2.31 4.07
CA PRO A 145 5.42 1.63 4.16
C PRO A 145 4.47 2.02 3.01
N TYR A 146 4.46 3.28 2.65
CA TYR A 146 3.66 3.80 1.55
C TYR A 146 4.07 3.20 0.20
N MET A 147 5.37 2.98 -0.03
CA MET A 147 5.88 2.35 -1.25
C MET A 147 5.40 0.91 -1.41
N LEU A 148 5.27 0.13 -0.30
CA LEU A 148 4.71 -1.23 -0.35
C LEU A 148 3.26 -1.22 -0.85
N ARG A 149 2.45 -0.32 -0.32
CA ARG A 149 1.07 -0.14 -0.78
C ARG A 149 0.99 0.37 -2.22
N HIS A 150 1.91 1.25 -2.64
CA HIS A 150 2.01 1.66 -4.05
C HIS A 150 2.37 0.50 -4.96
N SER A 151 3.31 -0.36 -4.53
CA SER A 151 3.67 -1.56 -5.29
C SER A 151 2.48 -2.50 -5.45
N TYR A 152 1.67 -2.71 -4.39
CA TYR A 152 0.42 -3.46 -4.48
C TYR A 152 -0.51 -2.87 -5.54
N ALA A 153 -0.80 -1.56 -5.45
CA ALA A 153 -1.72 -0.91 -6.38
C ALA A 153 -1.22 -1.00 -7.84
N THR A 154 0.07 -0.74 -8.06
CA THR A 154 0.70 -0.83 -9.38
C THR A 154 0.61 -2.25 -9.95
N HIS A 155 1.00 -3.26 -9.16
CA HIS A 155 1.01 -4.64 -9.63
C HIS A 155 -0.41 -5.18 -9.88
N GLN A 156 -1.42 -4.75 -9.10
CA GLN A 156 -2.80 -5.14 -9.34
C GLN A 156 -3.33 -4.56 -10.67
N LEU A 157 -3.03 -3.30 -10.95
CA LEU A 157 -3.41 -2.68 -12.23
C LEU A 157 -2.69 -3.32 -13.42
N GLN A 158 -1.39 -3.64 -13.28
CA GLN A 158 -0.62 -4.35 -14.30
C GLN A 158 -1.19 -5.76 -14.60
N ARG A 159 -1.87 -6.36 -13.62
CA ARG A 159 -2.59 -7.64 -13.77
C ARG A 159 -4.03 -7.49 -14.28
N GLY A 160 -4.42 -6.27 -14.67
CA GLY A 160 -5.74 -6.01 -15.24
C GLY A 160 -6.85 -5.73 -14.24
N MET A 161 -6.53 -5.49 -12.95
CA MET A 161 -7.55 -5.12 -11.97
C MET A 161 -8.23 -3.80 -12.37
N ASN A 162 -9.56 -3.75 -12.28
CA ASN A 162 -10.31 -2.54 -12.52
C ASN A 162 -9.93 -1.44 -11.50
N ILE A 163 -9.73 -0.21 -11.98
CA ILE A 163 -9.29 0.92 -11.15
C ILE A 163 -10.29 1.30 -10.05
N LYS A 164 -11.61 1.15 -10.31
CA LYS A 164 -12.65 1.40 -9.30
C LYS A 164 -12.59 0.35 -8.20
N LEU A 165 -12.46 -0.93 -8.56
CA LEU A 165 -12.29 -2.01 -7.58
C LEU A 165 -11.01 -1.80 -6.75
N LEU A 166 -9.90 -1.42 -7.39
CA LEU A 166 -8.68 -1.09 -6.67
C LEU A 166 -8.90 0.06 -5.69
N GLN A 167 -9.61 1.13 -6.12
CA GLN A 167 -9.94 2.27 -5.26
C GLN A 167 -10.68 1.85 -3.98
N GLU A 168 -11.66 0.98 -4.11
CA GLU A 168 -12.44 0.43 -2.99
C GLU A 168 -11.53 -0.39 -2.06
N LEU A 169 -10.76 -1.32 -2.60
CA LEU A 169 -9.86 -2.19 -1.83
C LEU A 169 -8.81 -1.39 -1.04
N ILE A 170 -8.20 -0.37 -1.64
CA ILE A 170 -7.22 0.46 -0.95
C ILE A 170 -7.86 1.59 -0.12
N GLY A 171 -9.17 1.83 -0.24
CA GLY A 171 -9.90 2.86 0.52
C GLY A 171 -9.42 4.27 0.21
N HIS A 172 -9.40 4.65 -1.06
CA HIS A 172 -9.19 6.02 -1.50
C HIS A 172 -10.54 6.74 -1.63
N LEU A 173 -10.78 7.75 -0.80
CA LEU A 173 -11.99 8.57 -0.86
C LEU A 173 -12.12 9.34 -2.18
N ASN A 174 -11.00 9.70 -2.82
CA ASN A 174 -10.98 10.43 -4.06
C ASN A 174 -10.32 9.59 -5.17
N ILE A 175 -11.04 9.39 -6.28
CA ILE A 175 -10.58 8.66 -7.44
C ILE A 175 -9.29 9.26 -8.04
N LYS A 176 -9.12 10.59 -8.00
CA LYS A 176 -7.92 11.28 -8.46
C LYS A 176 -6.64 10.76 -7.80
N THR A 177 -6.75 10.20 -6.59
CA THR A 177 -5.61 9.57 -5.91
C THR A 177 -5.25 8.24 -6.57
N THR A 178 -6.23 7.52 -7.10
CA THR A 178 -6.03 6.23 -7.78
C THR A 178 -5.70 6.45 -9.26
N GLU A 179 -6.18 7.52 -9.89
CA GLU A 179 -5.85 7.90 -11.28
C GLU A 179 -4.35 8.16 -11.49
N ARG A 180 -3.59 8.45 -10.43
CA ARG A 180 -2.12 8.52 -10.52
C ARG A 180 -1.48 7.21 -11.01
N TYR A 181 -2.21 6.12 -10.94
CA TYR A 181 -1.78 4.81 -11.44
C TYR A 181 -2.27 4.52 -12.86
N SER A 182 -3.17 5.35 -13.44
CA SER A 182 -3.74 5.11 -14.78
C SER A 182 -2.69 5.08 -15.89
N HIS A 183 -1.58 5.80 -15.72
CA HIS A 183 -0.46 5.77 -16.66
C HIS A 183 0.27 4.41 -16.70
N ILE A 184 -0.03 3.53 -15.75
CA ILE A 184 0.58 2.20 -15.62
C ILE A 184 -0.27 1.16 -16.36
N THR A 185 -1.54 1.48 -16.57
CA THR A 185 -2.48 0.65 -17.34
C THR A 185 -2.39 0.94 -18.85
N ASN A 186 -1.20 0.89 -19.42
CA ASN A 186 -1.09 0.62 -20.84
C ASN A 186 -1.51 -0.84 -21.05
N ILE A 187 -2.82 -1.11 -20.92
CA ILE A 187 -3.42 -2.29 -21.51
C ILE A 187 -3.16 -2.11 -23.01
N SER A 188 -2.19 -2.84 -23.54
CA SER A 188 -2.00 -2.87 -24.96
C SER A 188 -3.37 -3.28 -25.53
N THR A 189 -3.91 -2.50 -26.43
CA THR A 189 -5.18 -2.81 -27.13
C THR A 189 -5.16 -4.20 -27.76
N ALA A 190 -3.98 -4.79 -27.93
CA ALA A 190 -3.76 -6.17 -28.37
C ALA A 190 -4.24 -7.25 -27.37
N SER A 191 -4.51 -6.93 -26.10
CA SER A 191 -5.03 -7.89 -25.12
C SER A 191 -6.55 -7.79 -24.90
N ILE A 192 -7.24 -6.93 -25.64
CA ILE A 192 -8.71 -6.84 -25.60
C ILE A 192 -9.25 -7.90 -26.56
N SER A 193 -9.64 -9.06 -26.04
CA SER A 193 -10.38 -10.03 -26.83
C SER A 193 -11.75 -9.45 -27.18
N ASN A 194 -12.07 -9.45 -28.49
CA ASN A 194 -13.38 -9.02 -28.96
C ASN A 194 -14.40 -10.12 -28.60
N PRO A 195 -15.55 -9.78 -27.97
CA PRO A 195 -16.59 -10.77 -27.70
C PRO A 195 -17.05 -11.53 -28.95
N LEU A 196 -16.92 -10.92 -30.14
CA LEU A 196 -17.25 -11.56 -31.43
C LEU A 196 -16.29 -12.72 -31.77
N ASP A 197 -15.05 -12.65 -31.27
CA ASP A 197 -14.04 -13.71 -31.50
C ASP A 197 -14.24 -14.92 -30.58
N GLN A 198 -15.24 -14.85 -29.68
CA GLN A 198 -15.58 -15.89 -28.69
C GLN A 198 -16.93 -16.57 -29.00
N LEU A 199 -17.61 -16.15 -30.09
CA LEU A 199 -18.83 -16.76 -30.60
C LEU A 199 -18.53 -17.85 -31.62
#